data_8332a05bd171641d80291ee64d981107
#
_entry.id   8332a05bd171641d80291ee64d981107
#
_cell.length_a   1.000
_cell.length_b   1.000
_cell.length_c   1.000
_cell.angle_alpha   90.00
_cell.angle_beta   90.00
_cell.angle_gamma   90.00
#
_symmetry.space_group_name_H-M   'P 1'
#
loop_
_entity.id
_entity.type
_entity.pdbx_description
1 polymer ?
#
loop_
_entity_poly.entity_id
_entity_poly.type
_entity_poly.pdbx_seq_one_letter_code
_entity_poly.pdbx_strand_id
1 'polypeptide(L)'
;ILQDVGLEPGALPLLEYTLDLLWQRRQGRLLTQAGYDAVGCVSGALHGRAEALFFGMEQAVQRATRRLLTRLVEVGAEPAQGTRRRVVLSELRPQMGSDSFNQALALLVEARLLVCDSSGATQTVEIAHEALIRRWPRLVDWVREDRQMIADLERLESWTKERDLETPLTGKQL
;
A
#
# COMPACT_ATOMS: atom_id res chain seq x y z
N ILE A 1 -10.77 -3.14 22.29
CA ILE A 1 -10.86 -2.09 21.26
C ILE A 1 -9.83 -1.01 21.49
N LEU A 2 -9.82 -0.30 22.65
CA LEU A 2 -8.89 0.82 22.90
C LEU A 2 -7.42 0.39 22.91
N GLN A 3 -7.10 -0.81 23.34
CA GLN A 3 -5.75 -1.36 23.31
C GLN A 3 -5.28 -1.68 21.88
N ASP A 4 -6.22 -2.04 20.99
CA ASP A 4 -5.91 -2.43 19.60
C ASP A 4 -5.80 -1.23 18.66
N VAL A 5 -6.41 -0.11 19.02
CA VAL A 5 -6.42 1.14 18.23
C VAL A 5 -5.05 1.83 18.24
N GLY A 6 -4.30 1.70 19.35
CA GLY A 6 -3.03 2.40 19.52
C GLY A 6 -3.19 3.92 19.66
N LEU A 7 -2.08 4.62 19.81
CA LEU A 7 -2.00 6.09 19.88
C LEU A 7 -1.48 6.71 18.56
N GLU A 8 -1.49 5.95 17.47
CA GLU A 8 -0.95 6.44 16.19
C GLU A 8 -1.86 7.51 15.56
N PRO A 9 -1.28 8.50 14.87
CA PRO A 9 -2.06 9.44 14.07
C PRO A 9 -2.93 8.69 13.05
N GLY A 10 -4.24 8.94 13.06
CA GLY A 10 -5.18 8.22 12.19
C GLY A 10 -5.88 7.03 12.85
N ALA A 11 -5.58 6.70 14.11
CA ALA A 11 -6.28 5.65 14.86
C ALA A 11 -7.77 5.94 15.05
N LEU A 12 -8.15 7.22 15.22
CA LEU A 12 -9.56 7.62 15.43
C LEU A 12 -10.49 7.28 14.26
N PRO A 13 -10.17 7.59 12.99
CA PRO A 13 -11.01 7.18 11.86
C PRO A 13 -11.15 5.65 11.72
N LEU A 14 -10.12 4.92 12.09
CA LEU A 14 -10.15 3.46 12.09
C LEU A 14 -11.05 2.91 13.19
N LEU A 15 -10.98 3.52 14.38
CA LEU A 15 -11.89 3.20 15.49
C LEU A 15 -13.35 3.49 15.10
N GLU A 16 -13.62 4.68 14.53
CA GLU A 16 -14.96 5.06 14.06
C GLU A 16 -15.51 4.02 13.08
N TYR A 17 -14.74 3.64 12.08
CA TYR A 17 -15.13 2.61 11.13
C TYR A 17 -15.37 1.23 11.77
N THR A 18 -14.49 0.84 12.69
CA THR A 18 -14.66 -0.43 13.43
C THR A 18 -15.93 -0.42 14.28
N LEU A 19 -16.21 0.71 14.93
CA LEU A 19 -17.42 0.87 15.71
C LEU A 19 -18.68 0.86 14.85
N ASP A 20 -18.65 1.43 13.65
CA ASP A 20 -19.75 1.37 12.70
C ASP A 20 -20.04 -0.07 12.27
N LEU A 21 -19.00 -0.84 11.91
CA LEU A 21 -19.14 -2.27 11.61
C LEU A 21 -19.69 -3.07 12.80
N LEU A 22 -19.24 -2.77 14.01
CA LEU A 22 -19.77 -3.39 15.23
C LEU A 22 -21.23 -3.03 15.48
N TRP A 23 -21.58 -1.78 15.24
CA TRP A 23 -22.95 -1.32 15.38
C TRP A 23 -23.90 -2.05 14.43
N GLN A 24 -23.48 -2.32 13.21
CA GLN A 24 -24.25 -3.11 12.25
C GLN A 24 -24.43 -4.57 12.70
N ARG A 25 -23.51 -5.10 13.51
CA ARG A 25 -23.51 -6.48 14.05
C ARG A 25 -23.90 -6.56 15.53
N ARG A 26 -24.45 -5.48 16.09
CA ARG A 26 -24.86 -5.45 17.49
C ARG A 26 -25.98 -6.45 17.79
N GLN A 27 -26.01 -6.93 19.01
CA GLN A 27 -27.11 -7.73 19.54
C GLN A 27 -28.03 -6.84 20.40
N GLY A 28 -29.18 -6.46 19.86
CA GLY A 28 -30.03 -5.47 20.46
C GLY A 28 -29.32 -4.11 20.58
N ARG A 29 -28.96 -3.69 21.81
CA ARG A 29 -28.23 -2.44 22.10
C ARG A 29 -26.78 -2.68 22.54
N LEU A 30 -26.30 -3.92 22.48
CA LEU A 30 -24.98 -4.30 22.97
C LEU A 30 -24.02 -4.55 21.83
N LEU A 31 -22.82 -3.96 21.94
CA LEU A 31 -21.65 -4.33 21.16
C LEU A 31 -20.96 -5.48 21.90
N THR A 32 -20.85 -6.63 21.26
CA THR A 32 -20.34 -7.85 21.89
C THR A 32 -18.88 -8.11 21.48
N GLN A 33 -18.14 -8.81 22.35
CA GLN A 33 -16.78 -9.27 22.00
C GLN A 33 -16.81 -10.18 20.77
N ALA A 34 -17.78 -11.09 20.70
CA ALA A 34 -17.95 -11.97 19.54
C ALA A 34 -18.18 -11.18 18.23
N GLY A 35 -18.92 -10.06 18.29
CA GLY A 35 -19.07 -9.15 17.15
C GLY A 35 -17.75 -8.48 16.77
N TYR A 36 -16.95 -8.10 17.77
CA TYR A 36 -15.62 -7.50 17.55
C TYR A 36 -14.64 -8.49 16.91
N ASP A 37 -14.60 -9.70 17.39
CA ASP A 37 -13.77 -10.78 16.81
C ASP A 37 -14.22 -11.12 15.38
N ALA A 38 -15.53 -11.12 15.14
CA ALA A 38 -16.10 -11.38 13.81
C ALA A 38 -15.80 -10.30 12.75
N VAL A 39 -15.54 -9.05 13.15
CA VAL A 39 -15.04 -8.02 12.22
C VAL A 39 -13.51 -8.06 12.07
N GLY A 40 -12.84 -8.97 12.77
CA GLY A 40 -11.40 -9.15 12.74
C GLY A 40 -10.63 -8.09 13.55
N CYS A 41 -11.26 -7.58 14.60
CA CYS A 41 -10.73 -6.48 15.41
C CYS A 41 -10.52 -5.20 14.57
N VAL A 42 -9.79 -4.24 15.08
CA VAL A 42 -9.50 -2.97 14.38
C VAL A 42 -8.72 -3.22 13.08
N SER A 43 -7.76 -4.12 13.11
CA SER A 43 -6.91 -4.45 11.95
C SER A 43 -7.67 -5.16 10.84
N GLY A 44 -8.57 -6.08 11.19
CA GLY A 44 -9.41 -6.81 10.24
C GLY A 44 -10.42 -5.89 9.55
N ALA A 45 -10.99 -4.95 10.28
CA ALA A 45 -11.87 -3.94 9.73
C ALA A 45 -11.16 -3.10 8.64
N LEU A 46 -9.89 -2.71 8.88
CA LEU A 46 -9.11 -1.93 7.92
C LEU A 46 -8.83 -2.69 6.63
N HIS A 47 -8.29 -3.91 6.73
CA HIS A 47 -7.97 -4.68 5.52
C HIS A 47 -9.22 -5.12 4.78
N GLY A 48 -10.29 -5.47 5.48
CA GLY A 48 -11.58 -5.81 4.87
C GLY A 48 -12.16 -4.65 4.06
N ARG A 49 -12.04 -3.40 4.56
CA ARG A 49 -12.43 -2.20 3.82
C ARG A 49 -11.57 -2.00 2.57
N ALA A 50 -10.25 -2.12 2.71
CA ALA A 50 -9.32 -1.97 1.59
C ALA A 50 -9.57 -3.02 0.50
N GLU A 51 -9.82 -4.27 0.90
CA GLU A 51 -10.12 -5.38 0.00
C GLU A 51 -11.46 -5.18 -0.72
N ALA A 52 -12.53 -4.83 0.00
CA ALA A 52 -13.84 -4.57 -0.60
C ALA A 52 -13.79 -3.40 -1.59
N LEU A 53 -13.09 -2.33 -1.24
CA LEU A 53 -12.89 -1.18 -2.12
C LEU A 53 -12.14 -1.60 -3.39
N PHE A 54 -11.04 -2.34 -3.25
CA PHE A 54 -10.22 -2.80 -4.36
C PHE A 54 -11.00 -3.68 -5.35
N PHE A 55 -11.78 -4.62 -4.85
CA PHE A 55 -12.62 -5.48 -5.69
C PHE A 55 -13.75 -4.75 -6.42
N GLY A 56 -14.22 -3.64 -5.85
CA GLY A 56 -15.22 -2.78 -6.50
C GLY A 56 -14.67 -1.88 -7.61
N MET A 57 -13.35 -1.80 -7.76
CA MET A 57 -12.69 -0.98 -8.78
C MET A 57 -12.64 -1.69 -10.13
N GLU A 58 -12.72 -0.92 -11.21
CA GLU A 58 -12.40 -1.40 -12.55
C GLU A 58 -10.93 -1.84 -12.66
N GLN A 59 -10.62 -2.77 -13.55
CA GLN A 59 -9.29 -3.36 -13.69
C GLN A 59 -8.17 -2.32 -13.94
N ALA A 60 -8.46 -1.25 -14.69
CA ALA A 60 -7.50 -0.17 -14.91
C ALA A 60 -7.17 0.59 -13.62
N VAL A 61 -8.20 0.84 -12.80
CA VAL A 61 -8.09 1.51 -11.49
C VAL A 61 -7.39 0.60 -10.48
N GLN A 62 -7.68 -0.71 -10.50
CA GLN A 62 -6.97 -1.69 -9.67
C GLN A 62 -5.47 -1.70 -9.96
N ARG A 63 -5.06 -1.66 -11.24
CA ARG A 63 -3.64 -1.57 -11.62
C ARG A 63 -3.00 -0.27 -11.14
N ALA A 64 -3.72 0.85 -11.26
CA ALA A 64 -3.26 2.14 -10.76
C ALA A 64 -3.13 2.14 -9.23
N THR A 65 -4.11 1.56 -8.52
CA THR A 65 -4.11 1.38 -7.07
C THR A 65 -2.90 0.57 -6.60
N ARG A 66 -2.61 -0.59 -7.23
CA ARG A 66 -1.41 -1.37 -6.91
C ARG A 66 -0.15 -0.53 -7.03
N ARG A 67 0.07 0.12 -8.19
CA ARG A 67 1.26 0.94 -8.43
C ARG A 67 1.38 2.11 -7.46
N LEU A 68 0.25 2.77 -7.14
CA LEU A 68 0.23 3.86 -6.19
C LEU A 68 0.64 3.38 -4.80
N LEU A 69 0.01 2.34 -4.28
CA LEU A 69 0.25 1.84 -2.94
C LEU A 69 1.67 1.28 -2.75
N THR A 70 2.20 0.53 -3.72
CA THR A 70 3.58 0.01 -3.62
C THR A 70 4.63 1.12 -3.61
N ARG A 71 4.37 2.27 -4.26
CA ARG A 71 5.27 3.44 -4.23
C ARG A 71 5.25 4.19 -2.90
N LEU A 72 4.17 4.04 -2.12
CA LEU A 72 4.00 4.67 -0.82
C LEU A 72 4.52 3.80 0.35
N VAL A 73 5.14 2.67 0.04
CA VAL A 73 5.79 1.80 1.02
C VAL A 73 7.30 1.91 0.87
N GLU A 74 7.97 2.30 1.95
CA GLU A 74 9.41 2.17 2.06
C GLU A 74 9.72 0.79 2.64
N VAL A 75 10.53 0.03 1.92
CA VAL A 75 10.81 -1.36 2.28
C VAL A 75 12.10 -1.43 3.07
N GLY A 76 12.02 -1.80 4.34
CA GLY A 76 13.16 -2.13 5.17
C GLY A 76 13.84 -3.45 4.77
N ALA A 77 14.82 -3.91 5.56
CA ALA A 77 15.54 -5.16 5.33
C ALA A 77 14.61 -6.39 5.27
N GLU A 78 13.51 -6.36 6.02
CA GLU A 78 12.48 -7.41 6.02
C GLU A 78 11.17 -6.91 5.40
N PRO A 79 10.47 -7.72 4.56
CA PRO A 79 9.22 -7.34 3.89
C PRO A 79 8.09 -6.95 4.85
N ALA A 80 8.07 -7.57 6.05
CA ALA A 80 7.08 -7.30 7.09
C ALA A 80 7.33 -5.98 7.86
N GLN A 81 8.45 -5.31 7.63
CA GLN A 81 8.85 -4.06 8.28
C GLN A 81 8.70 -2.84 7.37
N GLY A 82 7.87 -2.93 6.34
CA GLY A 82 7.57 -1.80 5.49
C GLY A 82 7.03 -0.62 6.32
N THR A 83 7.56 0.58 6.07
CA THR A 83 7.12 1.83 6.68
C THR A 83 6.43 2.72 5.65
N ARG A 84 5.68 3.71 6.13
CA ARG A 84 5.02 4.68 5.26
C ARG A 84 6.07 5.57 4.58
N ARG A 85 5.89 5.77 3.28
CA ARG A 85 6.66 6.73 2.50
C ARG A 85 5.76 7.86 2.05
N ARG A 86 6.18 9.10 2.33
CA ARG A 86 5.52 10.29 1.81
C ARG A 86 6.13 10.62 0.45
N VAL A 87 5.29 10.80 -0.57
CA VAL A 87 5.72 11.04 -1.95
C VAL A 87 5.00 12.27 -2.50
N VAL A 88 5.70 13.04 -3.31
CA VAL A 88 5.15 14.20 -4.01
C VAL A 88 4.23 13.74 -5.15
N LEU A 89 3.03 14.27 -5.20
CA LEU A 89 1.99 13.81 -6.13
C LEU A 89 2.38 14.02 -7.60
N SER A 90 3.14 15.09 -7.90
CA SER A 90 3.64 15.37 -9.24
C SER A 90 4.66 14.34 -9.76
N GLU A 91 5.35 13.64 -8.87
CA GLU A 91 6.30 12.58 -9.24
C GLU A 91 5.59 11.27 -9.63
N LEU A 92 4.39 11.05 -9.12
CA LEU A 92 3.61 9.84 -9.37
C LEU A 92 2.78 9.91 -10.66
N ARG A 93 2.24 11.09 -11.00
CA ARG A 93 1.34 11.28 -12.15
C ARG A 93 1.89 10.84 -13.51
N PRO A 94 3.14 11.15 -13.90
CA PRO A 94 3.66 10.81 -15.22
C PRO A 94 3.74 9.31 -15.50
N GLN A 95 3.78 8.49 -14.46
CA GLN A 95 4.05 7.05 -14.55
C GLN A 95 2.77 6.20 -14.63
N MET A 96 1.58 6.77 -14.42
CA MET A 96 0.39 5.96 -14.13
C MET A 96 -0.82 6.20 -15.05
N GLY A 97 -0.74 7.12 -16.02
CA GLY A 97 -1.92 7.49 -16.82
C GLY A 97 -2.93 8.34 -16.01
N SER A 98 -3.49 9.40 -16.60
CA SER A 98 -4.16 10.45 -15.84
C SER A 98 -5.46 10.01 -15.15
N ASP A 99 -6.35 9.31 -15.84
CA ASP A 99 -7.73 9.12 -15.37
C ASP A 99 -7.84 8.01 -14.31
N SER A 100 -7.30 6.82 -14.57
CA SER A 100 -7.32 5.72 -13.60
C SER A 100 -6.49 6.01 -12.35
N PHE A 101 -5.42 6.80 -12.47
CA PHE A 101 -4.66 7.26 -11.30
C PHE A 101 -5.47 8.23 -10.44
N ASN A 102 -6.09 9.24 -11.05
CA ASN A 102 -6.90 10.21 -10.32
C ASN A 102 -8.10 9.54 -9.64
N GLN A 103 -8.73 8.59 -10.32
CA GLN A 103 -9.83 7.81 -9.77
C GLN A 103 -9.37 6.92 -8.60
N ALA A 104 -8.25 6.22 -8.73
CA ALA A 104 -7.67 5.41 -7.65
C ALA A 104 -7.34 6.27 -6.43
N LEU A 105 -6.68 7.42 -6.64
CA LEU A 105 -6.34 8.35 -5.58
C LEU A 105 -7.59 8.86 -4.86
N ALA A 106 -8.60 9.32 -5.61
CA ALA A 106 -9.85 9.82 -5.03
C ALA A 106 -10.56 8.78 -4.17
N LEU A 107 -10.72 7.55 -4.70
CA LEU A 107 -11.36 6.45 -3.96
C LEU A 107 -10.60 6.07 -2.69
N LEU A 108 -9.28 6.03 -2.74
CA LEU A 108 -8.45 5.68 -1.57
C LEU A 108 -8.45 6.79 -0.51
N VAL A 109 -8.48 8.06 -0.93
CA VAL A 109 -8.58 9.21 0.00
C VAL A 109 -9.98 9.28 0.63
N GLU A 110 -11.04 9.10 -0.14
CA GLU A 110 -12.42 9.04 0.35
C GLU A 110 -12.60 7.88 1.36
N ALA A 111 -11.99 6.73 1.07
CA ALA A 111 -11.95 5.60 1.98
C ALA A 111 -11.03 5.80 3.20
N ARG A 112 -10.33 6.93 3.30
CA ARG A 112 -9.36 7.24 4.36
C ARG A 112 -8.22 6.21 4.47
N LEU A 113 -7.86 5.58 3.36
CA LEU A 113 -6.70 4.71 3.24
C LEU A 113 -5.43 5.49 2.89
N LEU A 114 -5.59 6.64 2.24
CA LEU A 114 -4.53 7.60 1.94
C LEU A 114 -4.86 8.97 2.55
N VAL A 115 -3.80 9.71 2.86
CA VAL A 115 -3.87 11.12 3.26
C VAL A 115 -3.09 11.95 2.25
N CYS A 116 -3.72 13.02 1.77
CA CYS A 116 -3.06 14.05 0.98
C CYS A 116 -2.84 15.28 1.84
N ASP A 117 -1.62 15.78 1.85
CA ASP A 117 -1.25 17.02 2.52
C ASP A 117 -0.93 18.08 1.46
N SER A 118 -1.59 19.24 1.59
CA SER A 118 -1.43 20.40 0.70
C SER A 118 -0.78 21.57 1.43
N SER A 119 -0.16 21.35 2.59
CA SER A 119 0.53 22.38 3.37
C SER A 119 1.82 22.78 2.65
N GLY A 120 1.76 23.81 1.81
CA GLY A 120 2.90 24.34 1.09
C GLY A 120 2.74 24.33 -0.44
N ALA A 121 3.86 24.55 -1.15
CA ALA A 121 3.89 24.60 -2.62
C ALA A 121 3.75 23.21 -3.28
N THR A 122 3.88 22.13 -2.52
CA THR A 122 3.91 20.76 -3.02
C THR A 122 2.83 19.91 -2.34
N GLN A 123 2.01 19.25 -3.16
CA GLN A 123 1.02 18.30 -2.68
C GLN A 123 1.68 16.93 -2.49
N THR A 124 1.56 16.36 -1.29
CA THR A 124 2.12 15.05 -0.96
C THR A 124 1.01 14.04 -0.64
N VAL A 125 1.33 12.77 -0.78
CA VAL A 125 0.44 11.66 -0.45
C VAL A 125 1.20 10.60 0.34
N GLU A 126 0.52 9.98 1.32
CA GLU A 126 1.03 8.86 2.12
C GLU A 126 -0.11 7.92 2.53
N ILE A 127 0.25 6.71 2.93
CA ILE A 127 -0.69 5.74 3.51
C ILE A 127 -1.16 6.26 4.89
N ALA A 128 -2.48 6.29 5.12
CA ALA A 128 -3.05 6.83 6.35
C ALA A 128 -2.66 6.02 7.60
N HIS A 129 -2.59 4.69 7.46
CA HIS A 129 -2.37 3.78 8.58
C HIS A 129 -1.26 2.77 8.29
N GLU A 130 -0.21 2.73 9.08
CA GLU A 130 0.89 1.77 8.92
C GLU A 130 0.42 0.31 9.05
N ALA A 131 -0.64 0.08 9.82
CA ALA A 131 -1.29 -1.22 9.92
C ALA A 131 -1.76 -1.77 8.56
N LEU A 132 -2.07 -0.92 7.58
CA LEU A 132 -2.43 -1.33 6.23
C LEU A 132 -1.25 -2.04 5.54
N ILE A 133 -0.04 -1.53 5.69
CA ILE A 133 1.17 -2.10 5.10
C ILE A 133 1.47 -3.49 5.67
N ARG A 134 1.24 -3.66 6.97
CA ARG A 134 1.60 -4.90 7.69
C ARG A 134 0.51 -5.96 7.65
N ARG A 135 -0.76 -5.56 7.53
CA ARG A 135 -1.91 -6.44 7.78
C ARG A 135 -2.85 -6.63 6.59
N TRP A 136 -2.68 -5.89 5.50
CA TRP A 136 -3.40 -6.17 4.26
C TRP A 136 -2.59 -7.14 3.40
N PRO A 137 -2.99 -8.45 3.34
CA PRO A 137 -2.17 -9.49 2.69
C PRO A 137 -1.83 -9.14 1.25
N ARG A 138 -2.79 -8.61 0.51
CA ARG A 138 -2.61 -8.19 -0.89
C ARG A 138 -1.50 -7.14 -1.05
N LEU A 139 -1.45 -6.13 -0.19
CA LEU A 139 -0.39 -5.11 -0.24
C LEU A 139 0.97 -5.70 0.14
N VAL A 140 1.01 -6.58 1.14
CA VAL A 140 2.22 -7.31 1.53
C VAL A 140 2.76 -8.13 0.36
N ASP A 141 1.90 -8.85 -0.35
CA ASP A 141 2.28 -9.66 -1.50
C ASP A 141 2.78 -8.79 -2.67
N TRP A 142 2.09 -7.69 -2.98
CA TRP A 142 2.55 -6.75 -4.02
C TRP A 142 3.92 -6.17 -3.73
N VAL A 143 4.17 -5.74 -2.49
CA VAL A 143 5.48 -5.22 -2.08
C VAL A 143 6.56 -6.28 -2.18
N ARG A 144 6.25 -7.53 -1.84
CA ARG A 144 7.17 -8.68 -1.98
C ARG A 144 7.49 -8.98 -3.44
N GLU A 145 6.48 -9.00 -4.31
CA GLU A 145 6.63 -9.23 -5.74
C GLU A 145 7.48 -8.13 -6.41
N ASP A 146 7.22 -6.86 -6.09
CA ASP A 146 7.97 -5.73 -6.64
C ASP A 146 9.45 -5.78 -6.20
N ARG A 147 9.73 -6.19 -4.95
CA ARG A 147 11.11 -6.41 -4.46
C ARG A 147 11.82 -7.53 -5.20
N GLN A 148 11.14 -8.66 -5.36
CA GLN A 148 11.73 -9.80 -6.07
C GLN A 148 12.09 -9.42 -7.49
N MET A 149 11.22 -8.69 -8.19
CA MET A 149 11.48 -8.19 -9.53
C MET A 149 12.72 -7.28 -9.57
N ILE A 150 12.86 -6.36 -8.63
CA ILE A 150 14.03 -5.46 -8.55
C ILE A 150 15.30 -6.28 -8.32
N ALA A 151 15.31 -7.22 -7.38
CA ALA A 151 16.45 -8.06 -7.09
C ALA A 151 16.86 -8.94 -8.29
N ASP A 152 15.90 -9.46 -9.03
CA ASP A 152 16.14 -10.26 -10.23
C ASP A 152 16.72 -9.41 -11.38
N LEU A 153 16.25 -8.17 -11.54
CA LEU A 153 16.83 -7.22 -12.50
C LEU A 153 18.28 -6.86 -12.14
N GLU A 154 18.58 -6.57 -10.89
CA GLU A 154 19.95 -6.29 -10.43
C GLU A 154 20.90 -7.48 -10.67
N ARG A 155 20.42 -8.71 -10.46
CA ARG A 155 21.19 -9.92 -10.77
C ARG A 155 21.47 -10.05 -12.27
N LEU A 156 20.46 -9.80 -13.11
CA LEU A 156 20.63 -9.86 -14.56
C LEU A 156 21.63 -8.80 -15.05
N GLU A 157 21.55 -7.58 -14.51
CA GLU A 157 22.49 -6.51 -14.83
C GLU A 157 23.93 -6.85 -14.41
N SER A 158 24.12 -7.46 -13.24
CA SER A 158 25.44 -7.90 -12.78
C SER A 158 26.02 -8.99 -13.70
N TRP A 159 25.21 -9.97 -14.08
CA TRP A 159 25.64 -11.04 -15.01
C TRP A 159 25.98 -10.52 -16.41
N THR A 160 25.28 -9.51 -16.91
CA THR A 160 25.61 -8.91 -18.21
C THR A 160 26.93 -8.16 -18.14
N LYS A 161 27.19 -7.43 -17.05
CA LYS A 161 28.47 -6.73 -16.85
C LYS A 161 29.65 -7.69 -16.72
N GLU A 162 29.52 -8.79 -15.99
CA GLU A 162 30.56 -9.80 -15.86
C GLU A 162 30.87 -10.46 -17.22
N ARG A 163 29.85 -10.79 -18.00
CA ARG A 163 30.03 -11.41 -19.32
C ARG A 163 30.70 -10.47 -20.33
N ASP A 164 30.41 -9.16 -20.29
CA ASP A 164 31.02 -8.16 -21.15
C ASP A 164 32.49 -7.92 -20.78
N LEU A 165 32.88 -8.16 -19.53
CA LEU A 165 34.27 -8.10 -19.05
C LEU A 165 35.09 -9.36 -19.42
N GLU A 166 34.42 -10.51 -19.60
CA GLU A 166 35.06 -11.80 -19.94
C GLU A 166 35.26 -12.00 -21.45
N THR A 167 34.72 -11.10 -22.31
CA THR A 167 34.96 -11.18 -23.76
C THR A 167 36.25 -10.40 -24.12
N PRO A 168 37.44 -11.05 -24.21
CA PRO A 168 38.62 -10.35 -24.70
C PRO A 168 38.39 -10.02 -26.16
N LEU A 169 38.56 -8.77 -26.52
CA LEU A 169 38.66 -8.33 -27.91
C LEU A 169 39.87 -9.07 -28.53
N THR A 170 39.64 -10.23 -29.09
CA THR A 170 40.58 -10.91 -29.97
C THR A 170 40.65 -10.10 -31.28
N GLY A 171 41.37 -8.99 -31.23
CA GLY A 171 41.83 -8.29 -32.41
C GLY A 171 42.72 -9.21 -33.21
N LYS A 172 42.24 -9.79 -34.31
CA LYS A 172 43.07 -10.32 -35.37
C LYS A 172 43.85 -9.18 -35.96
N GLN A 173 45.16 -9.14 -35.66
CA GLN A 173 46.13 -8.52 -36.56
C GLN A 173 46.30 -9.41 -37.80
N LEU A 174 46.06 -8.84 -38.95
CA LEU A 174 46.67 -9.19 -40.22
C LEU A 174 47.15 -7.90 -40.89
#